data_b75eda07c5539e0b68b1587b02d59ed3
#
_entry.id   b75eda07c5539e0b68b1587b02d59ed3
#
_cell.length_a   1.000
_cell.length_b   1.000
_cell.length_c   1.000
_cell.angle_alpha   90.00
_cell.angle_beta   90.00
_cell.angle_gamma   90.00
#
_symmetry.space_group_name_H-M   'P 1'
#
loop_
_entity.id
_entity.type
_entity.pdbx_description
1 polymer ?
#
loop_
_entity_poly.entity_id
_entity_poly.type
_entity_poly.pdbx_seq_one_letter_code
_entity_poly.pdbx_strand_id
1 'polypeptide(L)'
;LREMLGAVKDPDFELKLLPGWERHSPDSAGKEKMDAALKQRFMAANRPELHATLRSQLDEAYAVMKKQDVVAYFAQTGDMGDSKAYYPASILAAVRRSPDGSNLDAYVAQAIRDHGAKPLFGDKRFVRFERESTRVLEGGNIVVTSIVYMTPIPGSQRRRGLQLMASLARPESMSAADEKFIGWKNGLDLCVSTLRWLPA
;
A
#
# COMPACT_ATOMS: atom_id res chain seq x y z
N LEU A 1 23.42 -6.21 22.06
CA LEU A 1 23.10 -7.38 22.92
C LEU A 1 21.59 -7.61 23.06
N ARG A 2 20.76 -6.56 23.18
CA ARG A 2 19.28 -6.69 23.23
C ARG A 2 18.67 -7.16 21.89
N GLU A 3 19.27 -6.85 20.76
CA GLU A 3 18.81 -7.33 19.43
C GLU A 3 19.14 -8.81 19.19
N MET A 4 20.07 -9.39 19.93
CA MET A 4 20.42 -10.82 19.84
C MET A 4 19.56 -11.73 20.74
N LEU A 5 18.82 -11.18 21.70
CA LEU A 5 18.07 -11.95 22.73
C LEU A 5 16.54 -11.92 22.57
N GLY A 6 16.02 -11.30 21.58
CA GLY A 6 14.58 -11.29 21.27
C GLY A 6 14.31 -10.30 20.16
N ALA A 7 13.64 -10.72 19.12
CA ALA A 7 13.20 -9.84 18.06
C ALA A 7 12.35 -8.72 18.69
N VAL A 8 12.93 -7.52 18.86
CA VAL A 8 12.16 -6.35 19.26
C VAL A 8 11.08 -6.18 18.20
N LYS A 9 9.83 -6.44 18.55
CA LYS A 9 8.70 -6.28 17.66
C LYS A 9 8.64 -4.81 17.25
N ASP A 10 8.55 -4.57 15.94
CA ASP A 10 8.38 -3.21 15.44
C ASP A 10 7.09 -2.61 16.03
N PRO A 11 7.07 -1.33 16.41
CA PRO A 11 5.84 -0.68 16.83
C PRO A 11 4.80 -0.78 15.70
N ASP A 12 3.55 -1.01 16.06
CA ASP A 12 2.45 -0.96 15.11
C ASP A 12 2.14 0.49 14.74
N PHE A 13 1.38 0.69 13.70
CA PHE A 13 1.03 2.01 13.19
C PHE A 13 -0.43 2.07 12.77
N GLU A 14 -0.96 3.26 12.70
CA GLU A 14 -2.30 3.54 12.17
C GLU A 14 -2.27 4.69 11.16
N LEU A 15 -3.27 4.70 10.28
CA LEU A 15 -3.57 5.75 9.33
C LEU A 15 -5.01 6.21 9.55
N LYS A 16 -5.29 7.50 9.34
CA LYS A 16 -6.68 7.95 9.15
C LYS A 16 -7.09 7.58 7.72
N LEU A 17 -7.90 6.55 7.61
CA LEU A 17 -8.27 5.98 6.33
C LEU A 17 -9.32 6.82 5.60
N LEU A 18 -9.33 6.69 4.28
CA LEU A 18 -10.38 7.25 3.42
C LEU A 18 -11.71 6.52 3.67
N PRO A 19 -12.86 7.14 3.33
CA PRO A 19 -14.16 6.49 3.50
C PRO A 19 -14.25 5.13 2.82
N GLY A 20 -14.75 4.13 3.54
CA GLY A 20 -14.86 2.74 3.07
C GLY A 20 -13.54 1.98 2.94
N TRP A 21 -12.41 2.57 3.34
CA TRP A 21 -11.14 1.87 3.39
C TRP A 21 -10.97 1.12 4.71
N GLU A 22 -10.40 -0.07 4.62
CA GLU A 22 -10.11 -0.93 5.76
C GLU A 22 -8.65 -1.38 5.73
N ARG A 23 -8.11 -1.62 6.92
CA ARG A 23 -6.82 -2.28 7.10
C ARG A 23 -7.03 -3.79 7.13
N HIS A 24 -6.25 -4.50 6.33
CA HIS A 24 -6.26 -5.96 6.23
C HIS A 24 -4.90 -6.54 6.64
N SER A 25 -4.95 -7.72 7.26
CA SER A 25 -3.75 -8.49 7.57
C SER A 25 -3.31 -9.31 6.36
N PRO A 26 -1.99 -9.41 6.07
CA PRO A 26 -1.45 -10.23 4.98
C PRO A 26 -1.28 -11.71 5.37
N ASP A 27 -1.79 -12.14 6.53
CA ASP A 27 -1.73 -13.51 7.03
C ASP A 27 -2.86 -14.40 6.46
N SER A 28 -2.85 -15.67 6.85
CA SER A 28 -3.87 -16.65 6.43
C SER A 28 -5.28 -16.27 6.88
N ALA A 29 -5.43 -15.72 8.09
CA ALA A 29 -6.73 -15.31 8.61
C ALA A 29 -7.31 -14.12 7.82
N GLY A 30 -6.46 -13.13 7.47
CA GLY A 30 -6.83 -12.03 6.59
C GLY A 30 -7.23 -12.50 5.20
N LYS A 31 -6.51 -13.48 4.64
CA LYS A 31 -6.84 -14.11 3.37
C LYS A 31 -8.19 -14.80 3.38
N GLU A 32 -8.45 -15.63 4.40
CA GLU A 32 -9.74 -16.33 4.56
C GLU A 32 -10.91 -15.36 4.67
N LYS A 33 -10.74 -14.28 5.44
CA LYS A 33 -11.74 -13.20 5.56
C LYS A 33 -12.03 -12.55 4.22
N MET A 34 -11.00 -12.26 3.42
CA MET A 34 -11.14 -11.66 2.09
C MET A 34 -11.82 -12.63 1.11
N ASP A 35 -11.39 -13.90 1.08
CA ASP A 35 -12.00 -14.93 0.22
C ASP A 35 -13.49 -15.10 0.54
N ALA A 36 -13.86 -15.16 1.83
CA ALA A 36 -15.24 -15.25 2.26
C ALA A 36 -16.08 -14.04 1.81
N ALA A 37 -15.54 -12.81 1.94
CA ALA A 37 -16.22 -11.59 1.50
C ALA A 37 -16.42 -11.55 -0.01
N LEU A 38 -15.40 -11.95 -0.79
CA LEU A 38 -15.50 -12.05 -2.25
C LEU A 38 -16.52 -13.10 -2.66
N LYS A 39 -16.48 -14.30 -2.05
CA LYS A 39 -17.46 -15.37 -2.29
C LYS A 39 -18.88 -14.87 -2.08
N GLN A 40 -19.14 -14.23 -0.93
CA GLN A 40 -20.48 -13.70 -0.62
C GLN A 40 -20.95 -12.69 -1.69
N ARG A 41 -20.09 -11.77 -2.10
CA ARG A 41 -20.40 -10.75 -3.13
C ARG A 41 -20.75 -11.39 -4.49
N PHE A 42 -19.95 -12.36 -4.95
CA PHE A 42 -20.18 -12.99 -6.25
C PHE A 42 -21.34 -13.95 -6.24
N MET A 43 -21.59 -14.64 -5.14
CA MET A 43 -22.82 -15.47 -5.02
C MET A 43 -24.07 -14.60 -5.02
N ALA A 44 -24.07 -13.47 -4.31
CA ALA A 44 -25.19 -12.51 -4.35
C ALA A 44 -25.42 -11.90 -5.75
N ALA A 45 -24.35 -11.75 -6.55
CA ALA A 45 -24.40 -11.25 -7.92
C ALA A 45 -24.68 -12.35 -8.97
N ASN A 46 -24.94 -13.61 -8.57
CA ASN A 46 -25.07 -14.77 -9.46
C ASN A 46 -23.88 -14.98 -10.41
N ARG A 47 -22.65 -14.71 -9.95
CA ARG A 47 -21.40 -14.81 -10.71
C ARG A 47 -20.34 -15.69 -10.01
N PRO A 48 -20.67 -16.96 -9.68
CA PRO A 48 -19.75 -17.84 -8.95
C PRO A 48 -18.44 -18.12 -9.71
N GLU A 49 -18.46 -18.10 -11.04
CA GLU A 49 -17.29 -18.29 -11.89
C GLU A 49 -16.20 -17.22 -11.65
N LEU A 50 -16.60 -15.98 -11.35
CA LEU A 50 -15.67 -14.90 -11.03
C LEU A 50 -14.96 -15.13 -9.69
N HIS A 51 -15.65 -15.76 -8.72
CA HIS A 51 -15.01 -16.11 -7.45
C HIS A 51 -13.86 -17.09 -7.66
N ALA A 52 -14.04 -18.14 -8.48
CA ALA A 52 -13.00 -19.13 -8.75
C ALA A 52 -11.75 -18.49 -9.38
N THR A 53 -11.92 -17.61 -10.37
CA THR A 53 -10.83 -16.88 -11.00
C THR A 53 -10.11 -15.95 -10.03
N LEU A 54 -10.85 -15.18 -9.25
CA LEU A 54 -10.26 -14.22 -8.29
C LEU A 54 -9.59 -14.90 -7.10
N ARG A 55 -10.04 -16.10 -6.71
CA ARG A 55 -9.39 -16.87 -5.67
C ARG A 55 -7.95 -17.22 -6.01
N SER A 56 -7.68 -17.64 -7.24
CA SER A 56 -6.31 -17.89 -7.70
C SER A 56 -5.45 -16.62 -7.64
N GLN A 57 -5.99 -15.49 -8.09
CA GLN A 57 -5.30 -14.20 -8.02
C GLN A 57 -5.06 -13.74 -6.57
N LEU A 58 -6.01 -14.02 -5.67
CA LEU A 58 -5.85 -13.76 -4.24
C LEU A 58 -4.73 -14.60 -3.64
N ASP A 59 -4.66 -15.89 -3.98
CA ASP A 59 -3.58 -16.79 -3.54
C ASP A 59 -2.20 -16.27 -3.96
N GLU A 60 -2.07 -15.87 -5.21
CA GLU A 60 -0.83 -15.29 -5.75
C GLU A 60 -0.48 -13.96 -5.06
N ALA A 61 -1.46 -13.07 -4.87
CA ALA A 61 -1.25 -11.79 -4.20
C ALA A 61 -0.73 -11.97 -2.77
N TYR A 62 -1.33 -12.90 -1.99
CA TYR A 62 -0.86 -13.18 -0.63
C TYR A 62 0.52 -13.84 -0.60
N ALA A 63 0.84 -14.70 -1.57
CA ALA A 63 2.19 -15.28 -1.71
C ALA A 63 3.23 -14.19 -2.00
N VAL A 64 2.92 -13.21 -2.85
CA VAL A 64 3.79 -12.06 -3.13
C VAL A 64 3.93 -11.15 -1.90
N MET A 65 2.83 -10.85 -1.20
CA MET A 65 2.87 -10.04 0.03
C MET A 65 3.79 -10.65 1.08
N LYS A 66 3.71 -11.98 1.27
CA LYS A 66 4.59 -12.71 2.19
C LYS A 66 6.07 -12.59 1.81
N LYS A 67 6.41 -12.71 0.52
CA LYS A 67 7.79 -12.57 0.02
C LYS A 67 8.34 -11.15 0.17
N GLN A 68 7.48 -10.15 0.25
CA GLN A 68 7.85 -8.75 0.30
C GLN A 68 7.82 -8.15 1.71
N ASP A 69 7.71 -8.97 2.76
CA ASP A 69 7.60 -8.53 4.16
C ASP A 69 6.46 -7.51 4.37
N VAL A 70 5.33 -7.71 3.66
CA VAL A 70 4.13 -6.89 3.84
C VAL A 70 3.56 -7.17 5.23
N VAL A 71 3.28 -6.11 5.98
CA VAL A 71 2.74 -6.17 7.36
C VAL A 71 1.28 -5.74 7.44
N ALA A 72 0.81 -5.00 6.45
CA ALA A 72 -0.60 -4.62 6.30
C ALA A 72 -0.89 -4.21 4.86
N TYR A 73 -2.14 -4.32 4.43
CA TYR A 73 -2.61 -3.64 3.23
C TYR A 73 -3.94 -2.94 3.50
N PHE A 74 -4.22 -1.91 2.70
CA PHE A 74 -5.39 -1.07 2.83
C PHE A 74 -6.10 -0.99 1.48
N ALA A 75 -7.39 -1.20 1.50
CA ALA A 75 -8.23 -1.17 0.30
C ALA A 75 -9.65 -0.73 0.66
N GLN A 76 -10.39 -0.28 -0.34
CA GLN A 76 -11.79 0.09 -0.20
C GLN A 76 -12.66 -1.16 -0.25
N THR A 77 -12.93 -1.76 0.91
CA THR A 77 -13.70 -3.00 1.06
C THR A 77 -14.89 -2.84 2.01
N GLY A 78 -14.88 -1.79 2.82
CA GLY A 78 -15.93 -1.47 3.78
C GLY A 78 -17.13 -0.75 3.17
N ASP A 79 -18.10 -0.44 4.02
CA ASP A 79 -19.25 0.38 3.66
C ASP A 79 -18.78 1.82 3.41
N MET A 80 -19.21 2.36 2.28
CA MET A 80 -18.90 3.74 1.90
C MET A 80 -19.91 4.76 2.48
N GLY A 81 -20.95 4.31 3.16
CA GLY A 81 -22.04 5.15 3.61
C GLY A 81 -22.63 5.97 2.46
N ASP A 82 -22.83 7.25 2.67
CA ASP A 82 -23.31 8.18 1.64
C ASP A 82 -22.22 8.60 0.63
N SER A 83 -20.96 8.23 0.85
CA SER A 83 -19.85 8.53 -0.05
C SER A 83 -19.89 7.63 -1.27
N LYS A 84 -20.11 8.22 -2.46
CA LYS A 84 -19.98 7.53 -3.75
C LYS A 84 -18.56 7.59 -4.33
N ALA A 85 -17.58 8.07 -3.56
CA ALA A 85 -16.22 8.25 -4.02
C ALA A 85 -15.49 6.90 -4.05
N TYR A 86 -15.44 6.29 -5.22
CA TYR A 86 -14.61 5.11 -5.46
C TYR A 86 -13.17 5.54 -5.80
N TYR A 87 -12.22 4.97 -5.09
CA TYR A 87 -10.78 5.13 -5.36
C TYR A 87 -10.23 3.83 -5.93
N PRO A 88 -9.83 3.78 -7.21
CA PRO A 88 -9.22 2.59 -7.83
C PRO A 88 -7.78 2.42 -7.35
N ALA A 89 -7.58 2.29 -6.05
CA ALA A 89 -6.29 2.29 -5.41
C ALA A 89 -6.23 1.31 -4.23
N SER A 90 -5.01 0.95 -3.86
CA SER A 90 -4.69 0.21 -2.64
C SER A 90 -3.36 0.69 -2.08
N ILE A 91 -3.11 0.45 -0.79
CA ILE A 91 -1.82 0.73 -0.15
C ILE A 91 -1.29 -0.57 0.45
N LEU A 92 -0.05 -0.93 0.12
CA LEU A 92 0.70 -2.00 0.77
C LEU A 92 1.70 -1.38 1.74
N ALA A 93 1.76 -1.92 2.95
CA ALA A 93 2.75 -1.53 3.96
C ALA A 93 3.74 -2.67 4.17
N ALA A 94 5.02 -2.42 3.95
CA ALA A 94 6.08 -3.41 4.07
C ALA A 94 7.27 -2.87 4.89
N VAL A 95 7.90 -3.73 5.67
CA VAL A 95 9.13 -3.37 6.38
C VAL A 95 10.32 -3.54 5.45
N ARG A 96 11.10 -2.46 5.28
CA ARG A 96 12.35 -2.48 4.52
C ARG A 96 13.54 -2.47 5.44
N ARG A 97 14.54 -3.29 5.08
CA ARG A 97 15.82 -3.40 5.76
C ARG A 97 16.93 -3.20 4.76
N SER A 98 18.05 -2.63 5.17
CA SER A 98 19.22 -2.63 4.32
C SER A 98 19.80 -4.06 4.23
N PRO A 99 20.17 -4.54 3.03
CA PRO A 99 20.71 -5.88 2.84
C PRO A 99 21.99 -6.16 3.66
N ASP A 100 22.78 -5.15 3.89
CA ASP A 100 24.06 -5.20 4.63
C ASP A 100 23.92 -4.85 6.13
N GLY A 101 22.67 -4.63 6.61
CA GLY A 101 22.39 -4.23 7.99
C GLY A 101 22.78 -2.78 8.33
N SER A 102 23.21 -1.98 7.35
CA SER A 102 23.45 -0.54 7.49
C SER A 102 22.15 0.23 7.67
N ASN A 103 22.22 1.55 7.74
CA ASN A 103 21.03 2.39 7.70
C ASN A 103 20.47 2.53 6.27
N LEU A 104 19.23 3.02 6.14
CA LEU A 104 18.56 3.20 4.87
C LEU A 104 18.91 4.52 4.16
N ASP A 105 19.91 5.27 4.64
CA ASP A 105 20.25 6.58 4.07
C ASP A 105 20.73 6.46 2.61
N ALA A 106 21.45 5.38 2.26
CA ALA A 106 21.87 5.10 0.89
C ALA A 106 20.64 4.87 -0.03
N TYR A 107 19.64 4.13 0.44
CA TYR A 107 18.40 3.90 -0.28
C TYR A 107 17.62 5.21 -0.49
N VAL A 108 17.53 6.05 0.54
CA VAL A 108 16.88 7.37 0.44
C VAL A 108 17.62 8.27 -0.53
N ALA A 109 18.96 8.32 -0.47
CA ALA A 109 19.77 9.08 -1.38
C ALA A 109 19.59 8.61 -2.84
N GLN A 110 19.49 7.30 -3.06
CA GLN A 110 19.19 6.74 -4.37
C GLN A 110 17.80 7.15 -4.85
N ALA A 111 16.78 7.05 -4.01
CA ALA A 111 15.42 7.47 -4.36
C ALA A 111 15.34 8.96 -4.75
N ILE A 112 16.13 9.81 -4.08
CA ILE A 112 16.23 11.24 -4.43
C ILE A 112 16.85 11.40 -5.81
N ARG A 113 17.98 10.73 -6.09
CA ARG A 113 18.70 10.86 -7.37
C ARG A 113 17.89 10.30 -8.54
N ASP A 114 17.35 9.08 -8.38
CA ASP A 114 16.80 8.30 -9.49
C ASP A 114 15.32 8.60 -9.74
N HIS A 115 14.60 9.07 -8.71
CA HIS A 115 13.15 9.27 -8.76
C HIS A 115 12.70 10.67 -8.33
N GLY A 116 13.65 11.57 -8.00
CA GLY A 116 13.29 12.91 -7.55
C GLY A 116 12.48 12.93 -6.24
N ALA A 117 12.75 11.98 -5.34
CA ALA A 117 12.01 11.86 -4.09
C ALA A 117 12.09 13.13 -3.25
N LYS A 118 10.97 13.50 -2.62
CA LYS A 118 10.82 14.72 -1.83
C LYS A 118 10.13 14.43 -0.50
N PRO A 119 10.27 15.30 0.51
CA PRO A 119 9.46 15.22 1.73
C PRO A 119 7.96 15.33 1.42
N LEU A 120 7.13 14.51 2.07
CA LEU A 120 5.69 14.58 1.94
C LEU A 120 5.17 15.83 2.66
N PHE A 121 4.55 16.77 1.94
CA PHE A 121 4.11 18.07 2.47
C PHE A 121 5.17 18.82 3.29
N GLY A 122 6.46 18.65 2.96
CA GLY A 122 7.57 19.24 3.71
C GLY A 122 7.97 18.48 4.98
N ASP A 123 7.25 17.44 5.37
CA ASP A 123 7.59 16.58 6.51
C ASP A 123 8.79 15.68 6.17
N LYS A 124 9.94 16.00 6.76
CA LYS A 124 11.21 15.28 6.55
C LYS A 124 11.21 13.85 7.11
N ARG A 125 10.17 13.45 7.87
CA ARG A 125 10.02 12.06 8.29
C ARG A 125 9.66 11.14 7.13
N PHE A 126 9.07 11.68 6.07
CA PHE A 126 8.66 10.93 4.90
C PHE A 126 9.48 11.29 3.67
N VAL A 127 9.86 10.26 2.93
CA VAL A 127 10.37 10.37 1.56
C VAL A 127 9.29 9.86 0.63
N ARG A 128 8.90 10.66 -0.38
CA ARG A 128 7.82 10.36 -1.33
C ARG A 128 8.32 10.49 -2.77
N PHE A 129 7.99 9.52 -3.61
CA PHE A 129 8.20 9.59 -5.05
C PHE A 129 7.14 8.79 -5.81
N GLU A 130 7.01 9.02 -7.11
CA GLU A 130 6.07 8.33 -8.00
C GLU A 130 6.80 7.58 -9.10
N ARG A 131 6.17 6.50 -9.56
CA ARG A 131 6.54 5.76 -10.77
C ARG A 131 5.27 5.41 -11.53
N GLU A 132 5.34 5.43 -12.86
CA GLU A 132 4.27 4.97 -13.71
C GLU A 132 4.68 3.75 -14.52
N SER A 133 3.74 2.86 -14.76
CA SER A 133 3.89 1.72 -15.65
C SER A 133 2.59 1.50 -16.41
N THR A 134 2.69 1.13 -17.68
CA THR A 134 1.52 0.76 -18.49
C THR A 134 1.34 -0.75 -18.47
N ARG A 135 0.11 -1.20 -18.32
CA ARG A 135 -0.28 -2.61 -18.44
C ARG A 135 -1.31 -2.75 -19.55
N VAL A 136 -1.08 -3.73 -20.41
CA VAL A 136 -2.01 -4.10 -21.48
C VAL A 136 -3.01 -5.11 -20.93
N LEU A 137 -4.29 -4.82 -21.05
CA LEU A 137 -5.40 -5.72 -20.68
C LEU A 137 -6.25 -5.96 -21.92
N GLU A 138 -7.08 -7.02 -21.92
CA GLU A 138 -7.99 -7.35 -23.03
C GLU A 138 -8.96 -6.22 -23.39
N GLY A 139 -9.30 -5.34 -22.44
CA GLY A 139 -10.19 -4.18 -22.60
C GLY A 139 -9.50 -2.85 -22.88
N GLY A 140 -8.16 -2.82 -23.07
CA GLY A 140 -7.39 -1.60 -23.29
C GLY A 140 -6.24 -1.43 -22.30
N ASN A 141 -5.46 -0.38 -22.49
CA ASN A 141 -4.30 -0.09 -21.65
C ASN A 141 -4.74 0.62 -20.36
N ILE A 142 -4.11 0.25 -19.26
CA ILE A 142 -4.20 0.97 -18.02
C ILE A 142 -2.83 1.49 -17.61
N VAL A 143 -2.78 2.70 -17.07
CA VAL A 143 -1.58 3.26 -16.44
C VAL A 143 -1.71 3.09 -14.93
N VAL A 144 -0.71 2.43 -14.36
CA VAL A 144 -0.61 2.24 -12.89
C VAL A 144 0.43 3.20 -12.38
N THR A 145 0.01 4.14 -11.56
CA THR A 145 0.89 5.03 -10.79
C THR A 145 1.15 4.41 -9.43
N SER A 146 2.41 4.14 -9.14
CA SER A 146 2.87 3.69 -7.82
C SER A 146 3.47 4.86 -7.08
N ILE A 147 2.83 5.27 -5.98
CA ILE A 147 3.34 6.31 -5.08
C ILE A 147 4.00 5.60 -3.90
N VAL A 148 5.29 5.83 -3.74
CA VAL A 148 6.09 5.22 -2.67
C VAL A 148 6.36 6.26 -1.60
N TYR A 149 6.04 5.87 -0.36
CA TYR A 149 6.37 6.63 0.84
C TYR A 149 7.25 5.78 1.73
N MET A 150 8.25 6.38 2.34
CA MET A 150 9.10 5.71 3.29
C MET A 150 9.29 6.58 4.54
N THR A 151 9.19 5.95 5.71
CA THR A 151 9.46 6.58 7.00
C THR A 151 10.28 5.64 7.88
N PRO A 152 11.26 6.13 8.66
CA PRO A 152 12.02 5.27 9.55
C PRO A 152 11.13 4.72 10.68
N ILE A 153 11.34 3.44 11.04
CA ILE A 153 10.69 2.83 12.19
C ILE A 153 11.36 3.35 13.47
N PRO A 154 10.60 3.86 14.46
CA PRO A 154 11.14 4.35 15.72
C PRO A 154 12.01 3.30 16.42
N GLY A 155 13.11 3.73 17.03
CA GLY A 155 14.03 2.85 17.74
C GLY A 155 14.94 1.99 16.85
N SER A 156 14.77 2.00 15.53
CA SER A 156 15.56 1.18 14.60
C SER A 156 16.90 1.81 14.19
N GLN A 157 17.22 3.02 14.65
CA GLN A 157 18.40 3.78 14.19
C GLN A 157 18.47 3.89 12.65
N ARG A 158 17.31 4.02 11.98
CA ARG A 158 17.15 4.03 10.53
C ARG A 158 17.58 2.75 9.80
N ARG A 159 17.80 1.65 10.51
CA ARG A 159 18.11 0.35 9.88
C ARG A 159 16.87 -0.31 9.30
N ARG A 160 15.70 0.09 9.77
CA ARG A 160 14.39 -0.38 9.29
C ARG A 160 13.52 0.81 8.96
N GLY A 161 12.79 0.70 7.85
CA GLY A 161 11.82 1.67 7.40
C GLY A 161 10.50 1.01 7.08
N LEU A 162 9.41 1.69 7.36
CA LEU A 162 8.10 1.34 6.83
C LEU A 162 7.97 1.97 5.44
N GLN A 163 7.82 1.12 4.44
CA GLN A 163 7.48 1.54 3.09
C GLN A 163 5.98 1.35 2.88
N LEU A 164 5.30 2.44 2.53
CA LEU A 164 3.92 2.40 2.05
C LEU A 164 3.96 2.59 0.54
N MET A 165 3.34 1.68 -0.21
CA MET A 165 3.24 1.76 -1.66
C MET A 165 1.77 1.83 -2.04
N ALA A 166 1.32 3.01 -2.43
CA ALA A 166 -0.01 3.19 -3.00
C ALA A 166 0.03 2.90 -4.50
N SER A 167 -0.83 2.01 -4.95
CA SER A 167 -1.05 1.71 -6.37
C SER A 167 -2.37 2.31 -6.81
N LEU A 168 -2.34 3.16 -7.81
CA LEU A 168 -3.50 3.87 -8.35
C LEU A 168 -3.60 3.62 -9.85
N ALA A 169 -4.71 3.06 -10.31
CA ALA A 169 -4.93 2.74 -11.72
C ALA A 169 -5.81 3.79 -12.40
N ARG A 170 -5.47 4.15 -13.63
CA ARG A 170 -6.28 4.99 -14.51
C ARG A 170 -6.30 4.42 -15.93
N PRO A 171 -7.39 4.59 -16.70
CA PRO A 171 -7.35 4.29 -18.13
C PRO A 171 -6.34 5.21 -18.84
N GLU A 172 -5.70 4.73 -19.89
CA GLU A 172 -4.71 5.51 -20.66
C GLU A 172 -5.31 6.80 -21.23
N SER A 173 -6.62 6.80 -21.53
CA SER A 173 -7.37 7.98 -21.98
C SER A 173 -7.50 9.09 -20.92
N MET A 174 -7.34 8.77 -19.64
CA MET A 174 -7.36 9.76 -18.56
C MET A 174 -5.97 10.40 -18.42
N SER A 175 -5.89 11.71 -18.55
CA SER A 175 -4.63 12.44 -18.36
C SER A 175 -4.11 12.32 -16.92
N ALA A 176 -2.79 12.33 -16.75
CA ALA A 176 -2.16 12.49 -15.43
C ALA A 176 -2.49 13.85 -14.77
N ALA A 177 -2.89 14.85 -15.56
CA ALA A 177 -3.31 16.17 -15.12
C ALA A 177 -4.84 16.27 -14.89
N ASP A 178 -5.59 15.17 -15.04
CA ASP A 178 -7.02 15.14 -14.73
C ASP A 178 -7.26 15.47 -13.25
N GLU A 179 -8.19 16.39 -12.98
CA GLU A 179 -8.46 16.89 -11.62
C GLU A 179 -8.90 15.76 -10.67
N LYS A 180 -9.67 14.80 -11.17
CA LYS A 180 -10.11 13.65 -10.39
C LYS A 180 -8.93 12.75 -10.02
N PHE A 181 -8.00 12.53 -10.96
CA PHE A 181 -6.81 11.74 -10.74
C PHE A 181 -5.85 12.41 -9.74
N ILE A 182 -5.66 13.74 -9.88
CA ILE A 182 -4.90 14.55 -8.92
C ILE A 182 -5.57 14.50 -7.54
N GLY A 183 -6.90 14.61 -7.48
CA GLY A 183 -7.68 14.49 -6.25
C GLY A 183 -7.46 13.14 -5.54
N TRP A 184 -7.41 12.04 -6.29
CA TRP A 184 -7.11 10.72 -5.74
C TRP A 184 -5.70 10.63 -5.17
N LYS A 185 -4.68 11.15 -5.87
CA LYS A 185 -3.31 11.20 -5.37
C LYS A 185 -3.21 12.03 -4.09
N ASN A 186 -3.82 13.19 -4.06
CA ASN A 186 -3.84 14.06 -2.88
C ASN A 186 -4.53 13.39 -1.68
N GLY A 187 -5.61 12.65 -1.91
CA GLY A 187 -6.28 11.86 -0.87
C GLY A 187 -5.37 10.80 -0.27
N LEU A 188 -4.59 10.08 -1.10
CA LEU A 188 -3.60 9.10 -0.66
C LEU A 188 -2.46 9.77 0.12
N ASP A 189 -1.92 10.87 -0.39
CA ASP A 189 -0.88 11.66 0.28
C ASP A 189 -1.35 12.14 1.66
N LEU A 190 -2.59 12.65 1.74
CA LEU A 190 -3.18 13.09 3.01
C LEU A 190 -3.38 11.91 3.97
N CYS A 191 -3.90 10.77 3.49
CA CYS A 191 -4.06 9.56 4.30
C CYS A 191 -2.73 9.13 4.91
N VAL A 192 -1.67 9.01 4.10
CA VAL A 192 -0.33 8.58 4.55
C VAL A 192 0.30 9.60 5.50
N SER A 193 0.09 10.90 5.29
CA SER A 193 0.63 11.95 6.18
C SER A 193 0.12 11.84 7.62
N THR A 194 -1.01 11.17 7.83
CA THR A 194 -1.61 10.95 9.16
C THR A 194 -0.98 9.81 9.95
N LEU A 195 0.04 9.14 9.40
CA LEU A 195 0.67 7.98 10.04
C LEU A 195 1.10 8.32 11.47
N ARG A 196 0.64 7.48 12.37
CA ARG A 196 1.00 7.53 13.79
C ARG A 196 1.50 6.16 14.23
N TRP A 197 2.67 6.14 14.86
CA TRP A 197 3.19 4.95 15.53
C TRP A 197 2.45 4.71 16.83
N LEU A 198 2.06 3.47 17.07
CA LEU A 198 1.44 3.05 18.31
C LEU A 198 2.52 2.71 19.36
N PRO A 199 2.24 2.90 20.65
CA PRO A 199 3.16 2.44 21.71
C PRO A 199 3.42 0.94 21.57
N ALA A 200 4.67 0.53 21.79
CA ALA A 200 5.09 -0.87 21.81
C ALA A 200 4.63 -1.56 23.09
#